data_609f67e7427da2830e6cbb7b55060187
#
_entry.id   609f67e7427da2830e6cbb7b55060187
#
_cell.length_a   1.000
_cell.length_b   1.000
_cell.length_c   1.000
_cell.angle_alpha   90.00
_cell.angle_beta   90.00
_cell.angle_gamma   90.00
#
_symmetry.space_group_name_H-M   'P 1'
#
loop_
_entity.id
_entity.type
_entity.pdbx_description
1 polymer ?
#
loop_
_entity_poly.entity_id
_entity_poly.type
_entity_poly.pdbx_seq_one_letter_code
_entity_poly.pdbx_strand_id
1 'polypeptide(L)'
;MDVGKMQTKLAIWSQDRTFEFDDIYNIVCSDAFLREAWVNVSSNRGARTPGINDVTAEDYAEDLEENLKSLRQRLKSGAYCPKPVRRVYIPKGPDEVRPLGIPTIEDRVVQESLRLVLEPIYETDFAENSFGFRPNRSCHDALQTVLYQMAPSVASYKHWILDLDVKGYFDNVSHIELMYVLQDWITDSDVQNLIWQTLKAGVQENGSVQVTGKGTPQGGVISPLLANVYLDKLDQWIQEWTDGSRGGEEHWTYVRYADDFLIMTDGRKYVAQDMMEEVESFLAEELRLELSQEKSSLTHAEDGLSFLGYDLQADSTSGGCKKRVPQEAKEYVRDRIKEATGGETDISTRLKIQSINAVVRGWANYYKYCTDAARVFNGVNHLLWHRMTDWLAKKYECSKKRLVRRKLDGTSPIMMNEMSVTKITDLSTQRTENPKRHTHPYLNEDRDQAPESQWGKNHRTGHPRQDLYLANEERRAGSADLAFEARLRDRNVCQARGCSEGGWGTELLPVHHIRRRNSGDDDRVENLVTLCEECHRKVHLTDETITAYHEGRDELVQLS
;
A
#
# COMPACT_ATOMS: atom_id res chain seq x y z
N MET A 1 -21.74 2.63 -17.79
CA MET A 1 -21.36 3.39 -16.56
C MET A 1 -20.06 4.10 -16.90
N ASP A 2 -19.90 5.36 -16.50
CA ASP A 2 -18.63 6.10 -16.63
C ASP A 2 -17.84 5.92 -15.32
N VAL A 3 -16.64 5.38 -15.41
CA VAL A 3 -15.80 5.05 -14.24
C VAL A 3 -15.43 6.31 -13.46
N GLY A 4 -14.94 7.36 -14.14
CA GLY A 4 -14.51 8.58 -13.47
C GLY A 4 -15.65 9.30 -12.74
N LYS A 5 -16.85 9.35 -13.35
CA LYS A 5 -18.03 9.92 -12.69
C LYS A 5 -18.48 9.10 -11.49
N MET A 6 -18.33 7.76 -11.55
CA MET A 6 -18.67 6.92 -10.41
C MET A 6 -17.67 7.09 -9.28
N GLN A 7 -16.39 7.16 -9.57
CA GLN A 7 -15.35 7.45 -8.58
C GLN A 7 -15.57 8.79 -7.87
N THR A 8 -15.98 9.83 -8.63
CA THR A 8 -16.36 11.11 -8.03
C THR A 8 -17.56 10.97 -7.08
N LYS A 9 -18.58 10.18 -7.47
CA LYS A 9 -19.74 9.93 -6.59
C LYS A 9 -19.34 9.20 -5.30
N LEU A 10 -18.51 8.16 -5.42
CA LEU A 10 -18.00 7.42 -4.25
C LEU A 10 -17.26 8.37 -3.29
N ALA A 11 -16.39 9.24 -3.82
CA ALA A 11 -15.70 10.24 -3.03
C ALA A 11 -16.63 11.30 -2.41
N ILE A 12 -17.70 11.71 -3.09
CA ILE A 12 -18.71 12.63 -2.54
C ILE A 12 -19.46 11.97 -1.39
N TRP A 13 -19.89 10.72 -1.57
CA TRP A 13 -20.64 10.00 -0.54
C TRP A 13 -19.79 9.72 0.70
N SER A 14 -18.49 9.45 0.54
CA SER A 14 -17.58 9.23 1.66
C SER A 14 -17.23 10.50 2.46
N GLN A 15 -17.63 11.70 2.01
CA GLN A 15 -17.56 12.91 2.84
C GLN A 15 -18.57 12.88 4.00
N ASP A 16 -19.66 12.14 3.85
CA ASP A 16 -20.61 11.89 4.93
C ASP A 16 -20.19 10.62 5.69
N ARG A 17 -19.61 10.80 6.88
CA ARG A 17 -19.16 9.69 7.74
C ARG A 17 -20.29 8.79 8.24
N THR A 18 -21.53 9.14 7.99
CA THR A 18 -22.70 8.30 8.30
C THR A 18 -23.13 7.43 7.11
N PHE A 19 -22.48 7.62 5.95
CA PHE A 19 -22.80 6.84 4.75
C PHE A 19 -22.15 5.47 4.82
N GLU A 20 -22.93 4.42 4.59
CA GLU A 20 -22.47 3.04 4.50
C GLU A 20 -22.48 2.55 3.04
N PHE A 21 -21.37 1.92 2.63
CA PHE A 21 -21.25 1.35 1.30
C PHE A 21 -21.69 -0.13 1.33
N ASP A 22 -23.00 -0.36 1.18
CA ASP A 22 -23.68 -1.66 1.33
C ASP A 22 -23.99 -2.39 0.00
N ASP A 23 -23.86 -1.70 -1.16
CA ASP A 23 -24.10 -2.28 -2.49
C ASP A 23 -23.12 -1.72 -3.54
N ILE A 24 -21.83 -1.97 -3.33
CA ILE A 24 -20.77 -1.57 -4.27
C ILE A 24 -20.18 -2.75 -5.06
N TYR A 25 -20.50 -3.99 -4.69
CA TYR A 25 -20.06 -5.16 -5.42
C TYR A 25 -20.51 -5.16 -6.88
N ASN A 26 -21.71 -4.66 -7.14
CA ASN A 26 -22.24 -4.50 -8.50
C ASN A 26 -21.39 -3.53 -9.35
N ILE A 27 -20.76 -2.53 -8.73
CA ILE A 27 -19.84 -1.60 -9.39
C ILE A 27 -18.55 -2.32 -9.74
N VAL A 28 -17.96 -3.06 -8.77
CA VAL A 28 -16.76 -3.89 -8.96
C VAL A 28 -16.94 -4.87 -10.12
N CYS A 29 -18.10 -5.54 -10.19
CA CYS A 29 -18.43 -6.54 -11.22
C CYS A 29 -18.94 -5.92 -12.53
N SER A 30 -18.99 -4.59 -12.66
CA SER A 30 -19.50 -3.96 -13.87
C SER A 30 -18.52 -4.10 -15.04
N ASP A 31 -19.05 -4.20 -16.26
CA ASP A 31 -18.24 -4.27 -17.48
C ASP A 31 -17.30 -3.05 -17.61
N ALA A 32 -17.78 -1.87 -17.25
CA ALA A 32 -16.98 -0.64 -17.32
C ALA A 32 -15.76 -0.68 -16.40
N PHE A 33 -15.93 -1.11 -15.14
CA PHE A 33 -14.81 -1.19 -14.17
C PHE A 33 -13.85 -2.32 -14.51
N LEU A 34 -14.32 -3.48 -14.94
CA LEU A 34 -13.45 -4.58 -15.37
C LEU A 34 -12.62 -4.22 -16.61
N ARG A 35 -13.20 -3.45 -17.56
CA ARG A 35 -12.46 -2.96 -18.73
C ARG A 35 -11.41 -1.92 -18.36
N GLU A 36 -11.75 -0.97 -17.50
CA GLU A 36 -10.79 0.03 -17.00
C GLU A 36 -9.66 -0.65 -16.23
N ALA A 37 -10.00 -1.60 -15.38
CA ALA A 37 -9.03 -2.42 -14.65
C ALA A 37 -8.10 -3.18 -15.60
N TRP A 38 -8.64 -3.75 -16.68
CA TRP A 38 -7.82 -4.39 -17.73
C TRP A 38 -6.86 -3.39 -18.38
N VAL A 39 -7.32 -2.20 -18.76
CA VAL A 39 -6.46 -1.15 -19.37
C VAL A 39 -5.29 -0.82 -18.44
N ASN A 40 -5.55 -0.64 -17.15
CA ASN A 40 -4.53 -0.34 -16.16
C ASN A 40 -3.54 -1.51 -15.99
N VAL A 41 -4.03 -2.74 -15.88
CA VAL A 41 -3.19 -3.94 -15.71
C VAL A 41 -2.33 -4.20 -16.96
N SER A 42 -2.90 -4.12 -18.15
CA SER A 42 -2.21 -4.41 -19.40
C SER A 42 -1.17 -3.36 -19.79
N SER A 43 -1.35 -2.10 -19.37
CA SER A 43 -0.39 -1.02 -19.60
C SER A 43 0.80 -1.04 -18.63
N ASN A 44 0.71 -1.81 -17.56
CA ASN A 44 1.75 -1.86 -16.53
C ASN A 44 2.98 -2.65 -16.99
N ARG A 45 4.18 -2.28 -16.50
CA ARG A 45 5.44 -3.01 -16.80
C ARG A 45 5.37 -4.49 -16.41
N GLY A 46 4.58 -4.83 -15.39
CA GLY A 46 4.36 -6.21 -14.93
C GLY A 46 3.43 -7.05 -15.83
N ALA A 47 2.81 -6.47 -16.86
CA ALA A 47 1.84 -7.15 -17.74
C ALA A 47 2.41 -8.43 -18.41
N ARG A 48 3.70 -8.42 -18.71
CA ARG A 48 4.41 -9.57 -19.33
C ARG A 48 4.84 -10.64 -18.33
N THR A 49 4.64 -10.42 -17.04
CA THR A 49 5.03 -11.39 -16.01
C THR A 49 3.80 -12.20 -15.60
N PRO A 50 3.73 -13.50 -15.96
CA PRO A 50 2.56 -14.31 -15.64
C PRO A 50 2.51 -14.71 -14.15
N GLY A 51 1.31 -15.02 -13.66
CA GLY A 51 1.07 -15.66 -12.36
C GLY A 51 1.35 -17.17 -12.41
N ILE A 52 0.65 -17.93 -11.55
CA ILE A 52 0.83 -19.39 -11.45
C ILE A 52 0.30 -20.18 -12.67
N ASN A 53 -0.52 -19.56 -13.49
CA ASN A 53 -1.14 -20.18 -14.68
C ASN A 53 -0.37 -19.91 -15.98
N ASP A 54 0.79 -19.26 -15.89
CA ASP A 54 1.68 -18.89 -17.00
C ASP A 54 1.04 -18.04 -18.11
N VAL A 55 -0.14 -17.41 -17.83
CA VAL A 55 -0.85 -16.52 -18.75
C VAL A 55 -0.32 -15.10 -18.59
N THR A 56 0.14 -14.48 -19.67
CA THR A 56 0.53 -13.07 -19.76
C THR A 56 -0.64 -12.19 -20.15
N ALA A 57 -0.47 -10.85 -20.10
CA ALA A 57 -1.50 -9.94 -20.60
C ALA A 57 -1.68 -10.05 -22.14
N GLU A 58 -0.62 -10.41 -22.88
CA GLU A 58 -0.71 -10.63 -24.33
C GLU A 58 -1.60 -11.85 -24.62
N ASP A 59 -1.40 -12.98 -23.91
CA ASP A 59 -2.22 -14.19 -24.04
C ASP A 59 -3.69 -13.93 -23.62
N TYR A 60 -3.90 -13.19 -22.53
CA TYR A 60 -5.26 -12.84 -22.06
C TYR A 60 -6.01 -11.92 -23.03
N ALA A 61 -5.28 -11.09 -23.79
CA ALA A 61 -5.83 -10.17 -24.78
C ALA A 61 -6.35 -10.87 -26.06
N GLU A 62 -5.89 -12.10 -26.39
CA GLU A 62 -6.33 -12.81 -27.58
C GLU A 62 -7.84 -13.01 -27.60
N ASP A 63 -8.46 -13.33 -26.45
CA ASP A 63 -9.90 -13.53 -26.29
C ASP A 63 -10.51 -12.57 -25.23
N LEU A 64 -10.08 -11.31 -25.23
CA LEU A 64 -10.37 -10.35 -24.16
C LEU A 64 -11.86 -10.23 -23.82
N GLU A 65 -12.72 -10.10 -24.84
CA GLU A 65 -14.15 -9.91 -24.63
C GLU A 65 -14.81 -11.11 -23.96
N GLU A 66 -14.44 -12.32 -24.35
CA GLU A 66 -14.96 -13.55 -23.74
C GLU A 66 -14.38 -13.75 -22.34
N ASN A 67 -13.10 -13.46 -22.15
CA ASN A 67 -12.42 -13.56 -20.84
C ASN A 67 -13.07 -12.63 -19.83
N LEU A 68 -13.28 -11.34 -20.17
CA LEU A 68 -13.94 -10.37 -19.28
C LEU A 68 -15.40 -10.73 -19.01
N LYS A 69 -16.12 -11.22 -20.01
CA LYS A 69 -17.52 -11.66 -19.85
C LYS A 69 -17.62 -12.89 -18.95
N SER A 70 -16.75 -13.87 -19.13
CA SER A 70 -16.65 -15.07 -18.29
C SER A 70 -16.29 -14.69 -16.84
N LEU A 71 -15.28 -13.82 -16.65
CA LEU A 71 -14.90 -13.31 -15.34
C LEU A 71 -16.08 -12.64 -14.63
N ARG A 72 -16.78 -11.73 -15.34
CA ARG A 72 -17.97 -11.05 -14.81
C ARG A 72 -19.06 -12.03 -14.40
N GLN A 73 -19.32 -13.08 -15.19
CA GLN A 73 -20.32 -14.10 -14.85
C GLN A 73 -19.93 -14.86 -13.58
N ARG A 74 -18.67 -15.26 -13.45
CA ARG A 74 -18.17 -15.95 -12.26
C ARG A 74 -18.20 -15.07 -11.00
N LEU A 75 -17.84 -13.78 -11.11
CA LEU A 75 -17.97 -12.83 -10.02
C LEU A 75 -19.45 -12.73 -9.58
N LYS A 76 -20.37 -12.47 -10.51
CA LYS A 76 -21.81 -12.33 -10.18
C LYS A 76 -22.47 -13.58 -9.64
N SER A 77 -21.99 -14.74 -10.00
CA SER A 77 -22.52 -16.03 -9.48
C SER A 77 -21.84 -16.50 -8.20
N GLY A 78 -20.82 -15.77 -7.69
CA GLY A 78 -20.01 -16.23 -6.56
C GLY A 78 -19.05 -17.39 -6.89
N ALA A 79 -18.92 -17.76 -8.17
CA ALA A 79 -18.06 -18.85 -8.61
C ALA A 79 -16.59 -18.44 -8.85
N TYR A 80 -16.28 -17.14 -8.74
CA TYR A 80 -14.90 -16.67 -8.81
C TYR A 80 -14.15 -17.03 -7.53
N CYS A 81 -12.95 -17.57 -7.69
CA CYS A 81 -12.05 -17.88 -6.58
C CYS A 81 -10.63 -17.40 -6.93
N PRO A 82 -10.06 -16.48 -6.15
CA PRO A 82 -8.70 -15.99 -6.36
C PRO A 82 -7.68 -17.14 -6.32
N LYS A 83 -6.67 -17.07 -7.18
CA LYS A 83 -5.61 -18.06 -7.25
C LYS A 83 -4.45 -17.68 -6.33
N PRO A 84 -3.69 -18.66 -5.81
CA PRO A 84 -2.46 -18.39 -5.08
C PRO A 84 -1.50 -17.53 -5.90
N VAL A 85 -0.78 -16.62 -5.24
CA VAL A 85 0.25 -15.81 -5.92
C VAL A 85 1.52 -16.63 -6.14
N ARG A 86 2.22 -16.41 -7.27
CA ARG A 86 3.52 -17.02 -7.53
C ARG A 86 4.62 -16.28 -6.79
N ARG A 87 5.38 -16.97 -5.93
CA ARG A 87 6.52 -16.41 -5.21
C ARG A 87 7.71 -16.18 -6.15
N VAL A 88 8.25 -14.96 -6.10
CA VAL A 88 9.49 -14.57 -6.79
C VAL A 88 10.33 -13.74 -5.84
N TYR A 89 11.64 -13.92 -5.87
CA TYR A 89 12.57 -13.16 -5.05
C TYR A 89 13.31 -12.14 -5.90
N ILE A 90 13.29 -10.87 -5.48
CA ILE A 90 14.06 -9.80 -6.12
C ILE A 90 15.16 -9.31 -5.17
N PRO A 91 16.37 -9.00 -5.65
CA PRO A 91 17.42 -8.44 -4.82
C PRO A 91 16.99 -7.11 -4.21
N LYS A 92 17.17 -6.97 -2.88
CA LYS A 92 16.97 -5.72 -2.14
C LYS A 92 18.30 -5.04 -1.83
N GLY A 93 19.37 -5.81 -1.73
CA GLY A 93 20.74 -5.41 -1.43
C GLY A 93 21.73 -6.52 -1.83
N PRO A 94 23.00 -6.42 -1.44
CA PRO A 94 23.99 -7.43 -1.77
C PRO A 94 23.65 -8.83 -1.26
N ASP A 95 23.08 -8.91 -0.05
CA ASP A 95 22.78 -10.17 0.65
C ASP A 95 21.30 -10.31 1.05
N GLU A 96 20.44 -9.36 0.65
CA GLU A 96 19.02 -9.37 0.97
C GLU A 96 18.15 -9.57 -0.27
N VAL A 97 17.08 -10.35 -0.11
CA VAL A 97 16.05 -10.53 -1.13
C VAL A 97 14.68 -10.11 -0.61
N ARG A 98 13.88 -9.53 -1.48
CA ARG A 98 12.48 -9.20 -1.19
C ARG A 98 11.58 -10.24 -1.83
N PRO A 99 10.74 -10.95 -1.06
CA PRO A 99 9.77 -11.88 -1.60
C PRO A 99 8.61 -11.11 -2.24
N LEU A 100 8.30 -11.38 -3.50
CA LEU A 100 7.12 -10.85 -4.19
C LEU A 100 6.14 -11.97 -4.50
N GLY A 101 4.85 -11.69 -4.34
CA GLY A 101 3.77 -12.55 -4.81
C GLY A 101 3.17 -12.01 -6.11
N ILE A 102 3.21 -12.78 -7.18
CA ILE A 102 2.70 -12.38 -8.49
C ILE A 102 1.33 -13.03 -8.72
N PRO A 103 0.20 -12.27 -8.65
CA PRO A 103 -1.12 -12.79 -8.96
C PRO A 103 -1.26 -13.12 -10.45
N THR A 104 -2.26 -13.94 -10.82
CA THR A 104 -2.62 -14.14 -12.22
C THR A 104 -3.11 -12.84 -12.85
N ILE A 105 -3.11 -12.75 -14.17
CA ILE A 105 -3.63 -11.56 -14.87
C ILE A 105 -5.09 -11.31 -14.50
N GLU A 106 -5.91 -12.35 -14.42
CA GLU A 106 -7.30 -12.26 -14.05
C GLU A 106 -7.47 -11.71 -12.61
N ASP A 107 -6.71 -12.24 -11.66
CA ASP A 107 -6.75 -11.76 -10.27
C ASP A 107 -6.29 -10.30 -10.16
N ARG A 108 -5.32 -9.87 -10.97
CA ARG A 108 -4.93 -8.46 -11.04
C ARG A 108 -6.06 -7.57 -11.55
N VAL A 109 -6.84 -8.02 -12.55
CA VAL A 109 -8.01 -7.28 -13.05
C VAL A 109 -9.07 -7.14 -11.97
N VAL A 110 -9.34 -8.19 -11.20
CA VAL A 110 -10.29 -8.14 -10.08
C VAL A 110 -9.80 -7.22 -8.97
N GLN A 111 -8.53 -7.35 -8.58
CA GLN A 111 -7.92 -6.49 -7.55
C GLN A 111 -7.88 -5.02 -7.99
N GLU A 112 -7.62 -4.75 -9.25
CA GLU A 112 -7.64 -3.38 -9.79
C GLU A 112 -9.07 -2.82 -9.84
N SER A 113 -10.07 -3.64 -10.19
CA SER A 113 -11.47 -3.22 -10.14
C SER A 113 -11.91 -2.88 -8.70
N LEU A 114 -11.52 -3.70 -7.71
CA LEU A 114 -11.70 -3.39 -6.29
C LEU A 114 -11.00 -2.08 -5.91
N ARG A 115 -9.73 -1.89 -6.31
CA ARG A 115 -8.98 -0.67 -6.03
C ARG A 115 -9.67 0.56 -6.60
N LEU A 116 -10.14 0.51 -7.85
CA LEU A 116 -10.85 1.61 -8.51
C LEU A 116 -12.12 2.04 -7.78
N VAL A 117 -12.77 1.11 -7.06
CA VAL A 117 -13.98 1.40 -6.26
C VAL A 117 -13.62 1.89 -4.87
N LEU A 118 -12.66 1.24 -4.19
CA LEU A 118 -12.35 1.52 -2.79
C LEU A 118 -11.47 2.76 -2.60
N GLU A 119 -10.52 3.01 -3.51
CA GLU A 119 -9.59 4.14 -3.39
C GLU A 119 -10.29 5.50 -3.26
N PRO A 120 -11.33 5.85 -4.06
CA PRO A 120 -12.06 7.11 -3.89
C PRO A 120 -12.73 7.26 -2.51
N ILE A 121 -13.17 6.14 -1.92
CA ILE A 121 -13.83 6.11 -0.61
C ILE A 121 -12.82 6.45 0.49
N TYR A 122 -11.69 5.72 0.54
CA TYR A 122 -10.69 5.88 1.59
C TYR A 122 -9.82 7.13 1.41
N GLU A 123 -9.59 7.59 0.16
CA GLU A 123 -8.80 8.80 -0.11
C GLU A 123 -9.39 10.04 0.55
N THR A 124 -10.71 10.06 0.80
CA THR A 124 -11.41 11.15 1.50
C THR A 124 -11.09 11.18 3.00
N ASP A 125 -10.76 10.04 3.59
CA ASP A 125 -10.51 9.87 5.02
C ASP A 125 -9.02 9.89 5.40
N PHE A 126 -8.14 9.50 4.49
CA PHE A 126 -6.70 9.42 4.73
C PHE A 126 -6.10 10.75 5.17
N ALA A 127 -5.26 10.70 6.21
CA ALA A 127 -4.55 11.85 6.74
C ALA A 127 -3.75 12.61 5.67
N GLU A 128 -3.71 13.95 5.76
CA GLU A 128 -2.95 14.77 4.81
C GLU A 128 -1.44 14.48 4.81
N ASN A 129 -0.91 14.04 5.94
CA ASN A 129 0.51 13.74 6.13
C ASN A 129 0.91 12.29 5.77
N SER A 130 0.00 11.53 5.17
CA SER A 130 0.24 10.21 4.58
C SER A 130 0.41 10.34 3.07
N PHE A 131 1.53 9.86 2.51
CA PHE A 131 1.94 10.13 1.12
C PHE A 131 2.11 8.87 0.26
N GLY A 132 2.55 7.76 0.84
CA GLY A 132 2.89 6.56 0.08
C GLY A 132 1.67 5.90 -0.59
N PHE A 133 1.83 5.45 -1.84
CA PHE A 133 0.81 4.73 -2.62
C PHE A 133 -0.52 5.48 -2.83
N ARG A 134 -0.53 6.79 -2.66
CA ARG A 134 -1.71 7.63 -2.86
C ARG A 134 -1.63 8.43 -4.16
N PRO A 135 -2.75 8.64 -4.87
CA PRO A 135 -2.76 9.42 -6.11
C PRO A 135 -2.37 10.88 -5.84
N ASN A 136 -1.68 11.50 -6.80
CA ASN A 136 -1.19 12.89 -6.75
C ASN A 136 -0.23 13.21 -5.59
N ARG A 137 0.32 12.21 -4.91
CA ARG A 137 1.30 12.35 -3.83
C ARG A 137 2.60 11.64 -4.19
N SER A 138 3.71 12.18 -3.74
CA SER A 138 5.04 11.67 -4.04
C SER A 138 5.96 11.66 -2.82
N CYS A 139 7.06 10.91 -2.90
CA CYS A 139 8.10 10.95 -1.87
C CYS A 139 8.72 12.36 -1.73
N HIS A 140 8.73 13.17 -2.80
CA HIS A 140 9.23 14.53 -2.73
C HIS A 140 8.31 15.44 -1.91
N ASP A 141 7.00 15.22 -1.94
CA ASP A 141 6.04 15.97 -1.11
C ASP A 141 6.23 15.64 0.37
N ALA A 142 6.39 14.35 0.71
CA ALA A 142 6.73 13.92 2.07
C ALA A 142 8.03 14.55 2.57
N LEU A 143 9.10 14.46 1.76
CA LEU A 143 10.39 15.07 2.08
C LEU A 143 10.30 16.60 2.25
N GLN A 144 9.46 17.27 1.48
CA GLN A 144 9.27 18.70 1.58
C GLN A 144 8.60 19.10 2.88
N THR A 145 7.61 18.34 3.32
CA THR A 145 6.95 18.51 4.62
C THR A 145 7.96 18.33 5.76
N VAL A 146 8.76 17.25 5.72
CA VAL A 146 9.83 17.01 6.71
C VAL A 146 10.83 18.16 6.75
N LEU A 147 11.37 18.57 5.60
CA LEU A 147 12.36 19.66 5.52
C LEU A 147 11.83 21.01 6.02
N TYR A 148 10.54 21.28 5.78
CA TYR A 148 9.90 22.50 6.30
C TYR A 148 9.84 22.47 7.83
N GLN A 149 9.43 21.36 8.42
CA GLN A 149 9.32 21.22 9.87
C GLN A 149 10.69 21.16 10.58
N MET A 150 11.72 20.67 9.90
CA MET A 150 13.09 20.60 10.40
C MET A 150 13.86 21.90 10.23
N ALA A 151 13.31 22.95 9.60
CA ALA A 151 14.07 24.16 9.31
C ALA A 151 14.11 25.10 10.55
N PRO A 152 15.29 25.45 11.11
CA PRO A 152 15.39 26.28 12.30
C PRO A 152 14.81 27.70 12.14
N SER A 153 14.64 28.19 10.92
CA SER A 153 14.01 29.49 10.64
C SER A 153 12.49 29.49 10.72
N VAL A 154 11.87 28.31 10.81
CA VAL A 154 10.42 28.17 10.91
C VAL A 154 10.00 28.20 12.38
N ALA A 155 8.95 28.95 12.70
CA ALA A 155 8.47 29.09 14.08
C ALA A 155 8.06 27.75 14.73
N SER A 156 7.63 26.79 13.90
CA SER A 156 7.26 25.43 14.30
C SER A 156 8.42 24.43 14.17
N TYR A 157 9.67 24.87 14.30
CA TYR A 157 10.86 24.02 14.16
C TYR A 157 10.80 22.79 15.09
N LYS A 158 10.87 21.62 14.49
CA LYS A 158 10.90 20.33 15.19
C LYS A 158 12.33 19.80 15.21
N HIS A 159 12.87 19.62 16.40
CA HIS A 159 14.28 19.25 16.57
C HIS A 159 14.50 17.81 17.06
N TRP A 160 13.49 17.17 17.63
CA TRP A 160 13.55 15.73 17.92
C TRP A 160 12.69 14.96 16.92
N ILE A 161 13.28 13.91 16.36
CA ILE A 161 12.70 13.12 15.27
C ILE A 161 12.77 11.65 15.65
N LEU A 162 11.61 11.03 15.73
CA LEU A 162 11.45 9.60 15.80
C LEU A 162 11.36 9.10 14.36
N ASP A 163 12.33 8.30 13.95
CA ASP A 163 12.35 7.58 12.68
C ASP A 163 11.94 6.12 12.98
N LEU A 164 10.77 5.71 12.51
CA LEU A 164 10.12 4.49 12.95
C LEU A 164 9.82 3.58 11.74
N ASP A 165 10.25 2.32 11.82
CA ASP A 165 10.05 1.28 10.81
C ASP A 165 9.24 0.12 11.41
N VAL A 166 8.18 -0.30 10.74
CA VAL A 166 7.38 -1.45 11.15
C VAL A 166 8.02 -2.73 10.62
N LYS A 167 8.30 -3.67 11.54
CA LYS A 167 8.96 -4.93 11.23
C LYS A 167 8.15 -5.77 10.24
N GLY A 168 8.66 -5.89 8.99
CA GLY A 168 8.05 -6.72 7.96
C GLY A 168 6.57 -6.42 7.73
N TYR A 169 6.21 -5.16 7.62
CA TYR A 169 4.84 -4.65 7.64
C TYR A 169 3.87 -5.46 6.76
N PHE A 170 4.13 -5.55 5.46
CA PHE A 170 3.25 -6.27 4.52
C PHE A 170 3.03 -7.75 4.88
N ASP A 171 4.01 -8.39 5.50
CA ASP A 171 3.93 -9.80 5.88
C ASP A 171 3.23 -10.01 7.24
N ASN A 172 3.01 -8.92 8.01
CA ASN A 172 2.46 -8.97 9.35
C ASN A 172 1.08 -8.32 9.51
N VAL A 173 0.50 -7.74 8.46
CA VAL A 173 -0.87 -7.20 8.49
C VAL A 173 -1.84 -8.30 8.92
N SER A 174 -2.54 -8.12 10.03
CA SER A 174 -3.57 -9.05 10.49
C SER A 174 -4.77 -9.00 9.55
N HIS A 175 -5.15 -10.14 8.95
CA HIS A 175 -6.31 -10.19 8.08
C HIS A 175 -7.59 -9.78 8.82
N ILE A 176 -7.74 -10.23 10.06
CA ILE A 176 -8.93 -9.96 10.88
C ILE A 176 -9.02 -8.48 11.21
N GLU A 177 -7.94 -7.89 11.74
CA GLU A 177 -7.95 -6.47 12.09
C GLU A 177 -8.15 -5.58 10.85
N LEU A 178 -7.56 -5.96 9.70
CA LEU A 178 -7.78 -5.28 8.44
C LEU A 178 -9.26 -5.30 8.03
N MET A 179 -9.92 -6.47 8.17
CA MET A 179 -11.34 -6.58 7.84
C MET A 179 -12.22 -5.76 8.78
N TYR A 180 -11.86 -5.63 10.06
CA TYR A 180 -12.56 -4.74 10.98
C TYR A 180 -12.40 -3.26 10.58
N VAL A 181 -11.19 -2.86 10.19
CA VAL A 181 -10.98 -1.48 9.70
C VAL A 181 -11.77 -1.20 8.43
N LEU A 182 -11.83 -2.18 7.52
CA LEU A 182 -12.61 -2.06 6.28
C LEU A 182 -14.11 -1.87 6.55
N GLN A 183 -14.64 -2.49 7.60
CA GLN A 183 -16.06 -2.41 7.97
C GLN A 183 -16.51 -1.01 8.41
N ASP A 184 -15.59 -0.13 8.79
CA ASP A 184 -15.93 1.26 9.12
C ASP A 184 -16.60 2.00 7.95
N TRP A 185 -16.32 1.59 6.71
CA TRP A 185 -16.89 2.16 5.50
C TRP A 185 -17.67 1.15 4.64
N ILE A 186 -17.18 -0.07 4.56
CA ILE A 186 -17.67 -1.08 3.62
C ILE A 186 -18.49 -2.12 4.36
N THR A 187 -19.79 -2.03 4.25
CA THR A 187 -20.75 -3.00 4.82
C THR A 187 -21.24 -4.04 3.80
N ASP A 188 -20.87 -3.88 2.51
CA ASP A 188 -21.13 -4.84 1.44
C ASP A 188 -20.38 -6.16 1.70
N SER A 189 -21.12 -7.19 2.09
CA SER A 189 -20.58 -8.50 2.43
C SER A 189 -19.91 -9.23 1.26
N ASP A 190 -20.35 -8.98 0.03
CA ASP A 190 -19.76 -9.62 -1.15
C ASP A 190 -18.40 -8.99 -1.48
N VAL A 191 -18.23 -7.68 -1.27
CA VAL A 191 -16.92 -6.99 -1.35
C VAL A 191 -16.00 -7.48 -0.26
N GLN A 192 -16.47 -7.56 0.98
CA GLN A 192 -15.67 -8.06 2.10
C GLN A 192 -15.21 -9.50 1.87
N ASN A 193 -16.12 -10.37 1.43
CA ASN A 193 -15.80 -11.76 1.11
C ASN A 193 -14.76 -11.86 -0.02
N LEU A 194 -14.87 -11.03 -1.06
CA LEU A 194 -13.89 -11.01 -2.16
C LEU A 194 -12.50 -10.57 -1.67
N ILE A 195 -12.42 -9.56 -0.80
CA ILE A 195 -11.17 -9.12 -0.18
C ILE A 195 -10.60 -10.24 0.69
N TRP A 196 -11.43 -10.85 1.54
CA TRP A 196 -11.02 -11.95 2.40
C TRP A 196 -10.46 -13.14 1.61
N GLN A 197 -11.16 -13.58 0.58
CA GLN A 197 -10.69 -14.65 -0.31
C GLN A 197 -9.36 -14.28 -0.99
N THR A 198 -9.18 -13.02 -1.38
CA THR A 198 -7.93 -12.53 -1.98
C THR A 198 -6.77 -12.61 -0.98
N LEU A 199 -7.00 -12.25 0.28
CA LEU A 199 -6.01 -12.35 1.35
C LEU A 199 -5.66 -13.81 1.67
N LYS A 200 -6.63 -14.71 1.64
CA LYS A 200 -6.50 -16.15 1.93
C LYS A 200 -6.07 -17.01 0.73
N ALA A 201 -5.95 -16.45 -0.46
CA ALA A 201 -5.57 -17.19 -1.68
C ALA A 201 -4.23 -17.93 -1.55
N GLY A 202 -3.36 -17.46 -0.66
CA GLY A 202 -2.09 -18.12 -0.34
C GLY A 202 -0.98 -17.81 -1.34
N VAL A 203 0.17 -18.44 -1.11
CA VAL A 203 1.39 -18.25 -1.88
C VAL A 203 1.87 -19.59 -2.39
N GLN A 204 2.11 -19.71 -3.69
CA GLN A 204 2.72 -20.89 -4.29
C GLN A 204 4.22 -20.72 -4.36
N GLU A 205 4.93 -21.64 -3.71
CA GLU A 205 6.39 -21.72 -3.73
C GLU A 205 6.84 -23.18 -3.89
N ASN A 206 7.78 -23.44 -4.79
CA ASN A 206 8.33 -24.77 -5.05
C ASN A 206 7.26 -25.87 -5.28
N GLY A 207 6.14 -25.50 -5.91
CA GLY A 207 5.06 -26.43 -6.23
C GLY A 207 4.06 -26.71 -5.08
N SER A 208 4.28 -26.14 -3.89
CA SER A 208 3.36 -26.22 -2.77
C SER A 208 2.66 -24.87 -2.54
N VAL A 209 1.40 -24.92 -2.10
CA VAL A 209 0.62 -23.74 -1.72
C VAL A 209 0.62 -23.61 -0.20
N GLN A 210 1.03 -22.44 0.27
CA GLN A 210 0.97 -22.08 1.70
C GLN A 210 -0.10 -21.02 1.89
N VAL A 211 -1.08 -21.30 2.72
CA VAL A 211 -2.09 -20.33 3.15
C VAL A 211 -1.56 -19.61 4.39
N THR A 212 -1.64 -18.29 4.38
CA THR A 212 -1.18 -17.45 5.49
C THR A 212 -2.36 -16.87 6.25
N GLY A 213 -2.29 -16.84 7.57
CA GLY A 213 -3.29 -16.17 8.44
C GLY A 213 -3.09 -14.66 8.53
N LYS A 214 -1.98 -14.14 8.01
CA LYS A 214 -1.60 -12.74 8.03
C LYS A 214 -0.79 -12.37 6.79
N GLY A 215 -0.67 -11.08 6.55
CA GLY A 215 0.09 -10.50 5.45
C GLY A 215 -0.75 -10.22 4.21
N THR A 216 -0.43 -9.12 3.54
CA THR A 216 -0.93 -8.82 2.19
C THR A 216 0.18 -9.18 1.20
N PRO A 217 -0.12 -9.94 0.11
CA PRO A 217 0.93 -10.33 -0.83
C PRO A 217 1.69 -9.12 -1.37
N GLN A 218 3.00 -9.02 -1.08
CA GLN A 218 3.84 -8.00 -1.69
C GLN A 218 3.83 -8.19 -3.21
N GLY A 219 3.20 -7.26 -3.96
CA GLY A 219 3.01 -7.35 -5.41
C GLY A 219 1.55 -7.57 -5.85
N GLY A 220 0.62 -7.76 -4.92
CA GLY A 220 -0.82 -7.64 -5.20
C GLY A 220 -1.19 -6.20 -5.57
N VAL A 221 -2.11 -6.03 -6.52
CA VAL A 221 -2.51 -4.71 -7.02
C VAL A 221 -3.25 -3.89 -5.95
N ILE A 222 -4.08 -4.54 -5.13
CA ILE A 222 -4.84 -3.90 -4.06
C ILE A 222 -4.04 -3.76 -2.76
N SER A 223 -2.95 -4.52 -2.58
CA SER A 223 -2.20 -4.58 -1.32
C SER A 223 -1.71 -3.22 -0.81
N PRO A 224 -1.24 -2.27 -1.65
CA PRO A 224 -0.85 -0.95 -1.19
C PRO A 224 -2.00 -0.13 -0.60
N LEU A 225 -3.20 -0.22 -1.18
CA LEU A 225 -4.40 0.45 -0.65
C LEU A 225 -4.80 -0.16 0.70
N LEU A 226 -4.88 -1.50 0.78
CA LEU A 226 -5.22 -2.19 2.03
C LEU A 226 -4.21 -1.91 3.15
N ALA A 227 -2.93 -1.80 2.79
CA ALA A 227 -1.88 -1.40 3.71
C ALA A 227 -2.10 0.02 4.25
N ASN A 228 -2.45 0.98 3.40
CA ASN A 228 -2.77 2.33 3.84
C ASN A 228 -4.02 2.38 4.72
N VAL A 229 -5.08 1.65 4.36
CA VAL A 229 -6.31 1.52 5.16
C VAL A 229 -5.98 0.99 6.57
N TYR A 230 -5.10 0.01 6.66
CA TYR A 230 -4.71 -0.57 7.94
C TYR A 230 -3.93 0.41 8.83
N LEU A 231 -2.96 1.14 8.27
CA LEU A 231 -2.18 2.15 9.01
C LEU A 231 -2.90 3.47 9.21
N ASP A 232 -4.03 3.69 8.56
CA ASP A 232 -4.81 4.92 8.79
C ASP A 232 -5.30 5.04 10.23
N LYS A 233 -5.51 3.92 10.94
CA LYS A 233 -5.75 3.94 12.40
C LYS A 233 -4.61 4.59 13.18
N LEU A 234 -3.37 4.31 12.80
CA LEU A 234 -2.20 4.96 13.39
C LEU A 234 -2.18 6.45 13.02
N ASP A 235 -2.46 6.78 11.76
CA ASP A 235 -2.51 8.17 11.29
C ASP A 235 -3.53 8.98 12.10
N GLN A 236 -4.74 8.44 12.30
CA GLN A 236 -5.81 9.08 13.07
C GLN A 236 -5.44 9.21 14.55
N TRP A 237 -4.84 8.19 15.15
CA TRP A 237 -4.39 8.24 16.54
C TRP A 237 -3.30 9.30 16.75
N ILE A 238 -2.30 9.39 15.86
CA ILE A 238 -1.25 10.42 15.93
C ILE A 238 -1.82 11.80 15.65
N GLN A 239 -2.87 11.93 14.84
CA GLN A 239 -3.50 13.21 14.56
C GLN A 239 -4.08 13.85 15.83
N GLU A 240 -4.57 13.07 16.81
CA GLU A 240 -5.02 13.58 18.11
C GLU A 240 -3.89 14.27 18.89
N TRP A 241 -2.63 13.90 18.66
CA TRP A 241 -1.46 14.56 19.22
C TRP A 241 -1.08 15.82 18.43
N THR A 242 -1.23 15.78 17.11
CA THR A 242 -0.81 16.89 16.25
C THR A 242 -1.80 18.05 16.22
N ASP A 243 -3.10 17.80 16.45
CA ASP A 243 -4.14 18.83 16.53
C ASP A 243 -4.34 19.38 17.95
N GLY A 244 -3.61 18.85 18.94
CA GLY A 244 -3.68 19.26 20.33
C GLY A 244 -4.87 18.69 21.13
N SER A 245 -5.65 17.78 20.57
CA SER A 245 -6.82 17.18 21.24
C SER A 245 -6.45 16.39 22.49
N ARG A 246 -5.23 15.82 22.54
CA ARG A 246 -4.69 15.10 23.71
C ARG A 246 -4.06 16.02 24.77
N GLY A 247 -3.95 17.33 24.48
CA GLY A 247 -3.30 18.29 25.38
C GLY A 247 -1.78 18.16 25.39
N GLY A 248 -1.11 19.13 26.00
CA GLY A 248 0.35 19.23 26.06
C GLY A 248 0.82 20.60 25.63
N GLU A 249 2.03 20.99 26.05
CA GLU A 249 2.66 22.25 25.61
C GLU A 249 3.47 22.02 24.33
N GLU A 250 3.78 20.77 24.00
CA GLU A 250 4.59 20.38 22.87
C GLU A 250 3.76 20.26 21.60
N HIS A 251 4.35 20.67 20.49
CA HIS A 251 3.73 20.54 19.17
C HIS A 251 4.34 19.36 18.43
N TRP A 252 3.48 18.54 17.85
CA TRP A 252 3.85 17.36 17.11
C TRP A 252 3.60 17.54 15.62
N THR A 253 4.37 16.83 14.81
CA THR A 253 4.13 16.70 13.37
C THR A 253 4.44 15.27 12.97
N TYR A 254 3.64 14.74 12.06
CA TYR A 254 3.72 13.38 11.57
C TYR A 254 3.84 13.37 10.05
N VAL A 255 4.66 12.49 9.50
CA VAL A 255 4.79 12.25 8.06
C VAL A 255 4.97 10.76 7.83
N ARG A 256 4.10 10.16 7.02
CA ARG A 256 4.16 8.75 6.67
C ARG A 256 4.29 8.54 5.15
N TYR A 257 5.16 7.63 4.75
CA TYR A 257 5.28 7.15 3.38
C TYR A 257 5.23 5.61 3.37
N ALA A 258 4.05 5.04 3.16
CA ALA A 258 3.77 3.60 3.34
C ALA A 258 4.03 3.15 4.78
N ASP A 259 5.02 2.30 5.01
CA ASP A 259 5.45 1.78 6.30
C ASP A 259 6.58 2.58 6.96
N ASP A 260 7.23 3.49 6.22
CA ASP A 260 8.24 4.42 6.76
C ASP A 260 7.55 5.67 7.32
N PHE A 261 7.75 6.01 8.60
CA PHE A 261 7.14 7.22 9.15
C PHE A 261 8.01 7.95 10.17
N LEU A 262 7.84 9.26 10.19
CA LEU A 262 8.52 10.17 11.11
C LEU A 262 7.50 10.84 12.01
N ILE A 263 7.80 10.90 13.32
CA ILE A 263 7.10 11.75 14.28
C ILE A 263 8.12 12.78 14.80
N MET A 264 7.76 14.04 14.75
CA MET A 264 8.68 15.14 15.06
C MET A 264 8.07 16.06 16.12
N THR A 265 8.91 16.56 17.05
CA THR A 265 8.46 17.47 18.11
C THR A 265 9.46 18.58 18.39
N ASP A 266 8.95 19.70 18.92
CA ASP A 266 9.73 20.78 19.54
C ASP A 266 9.90 20.58 21.06
N GLY A 267 9.36 19.47 21.62
CA GLY A 267 9.48 19.09 23.02
C GLY A 267 10.89 18.63 23.40
N ARG A 268 11.04 18.28 24.66
CA ARG A 268 12.30 17.75 25.19
C ARG A 268 12.53 16.30 24.77
N LYS A 269 13.78 15.84 24.82
CA LYS A 269 14.15 14.48 24.41
C LYS A 269 13.35 13.38 25.10
N TYR A 270 13.10 13.51 26.41
CA TYR A 270 12.34 12.51 27.16
C TYR A 270 10.89 12.41 26.68
N VAL A 271 10.25 13.56 26.30
CA VAL A 271 8.90 13.57 25.74
C VAL A 271 8.83 12.80 24.41
N ALA A 272 9.89 12.93 23.59
CA ALA A 272 9.99 12.14 22.37
C ALA A 272 10.24 10.63 22.66
N GLN A 273 10.94 10.31 23.75
CA GLN A 273 11.11 8.91 24.20
C GLN A 273 9.78 8.31 24.67
N ASP A 274 9.01 9.05 25.48
CA ASP A 274 7.70 8.62 25.95
C ASP A 274 6.76 8.37 24.76
N MET A 275 6.78 9.24 23.73
CA MET A 275 5.99 9.04 22.51
C MET A 275 6.39 7.75 21.75
N MET A 276 7.66 7.39 21.74
CA MET A 276 8.12 6.15 21.11
C MET A 276 7.52 4.92 21.79
N GLU A 277 7.44 4.92 23.12
CA GLU A 277 6.83 3.84 23.91
C GLU A 277 5.30 3.79 23.67
N GLU A 278 4.64 4.95 23.58
CA GLU A 278 3.21 5.04 23.26
C GLU A 278 2.89 4.49 21.86
N VAL A 279 3.72 4.81 20.84
CA VAL A 279 3.57 4.27 19.48
C VAL A 279 3.78 2.76 19.46
N GLU A 280 4.79 2.25 20.17
CA GLU A 280 5.07 0.81 20.27
C GLU A 280 3.89 0.07 20.89
N SER A 281 3.32 0.61 21.97
CA SER A 281 2.14 0.07 22.65
C SER A 281 0.92 0.06 21.71
N PHE A 282 0.64 1.18 21.06
CA PHE A 282 -0.46 1.30 20.10
C PHE A 282 -0.36 0.29 18.96
N LEU A 283 0.82 0.19 18.33
CA LEU A 283 1.04 -0.77 17.24
C LEU A 283 0.84 -2.21 17.69
N ALA A 284 1.32 -2.55 18.90
CA ALA A 284 1.20 -3.91 19.43
C ALA A 284 -0.24 -4.27 19.83
N GLU A 285 -0.94 -3.35 20.48
CA GLU A 285 -2.26 -3.59 21.05
C GLU A 285 -3.37 -3.47 20.02
N GLU A 286 -3.35 -2.41 19.21
CA GLU A 286 -4.43 -2.10 18.27
C GLU A 286 -4.22 -2.71 16.87
N LEU A 287 -2.95 -2.79 16.41
CA LEU A 287 -2.64 -3.24 15.05
C LEU A 287 -1.88 -4.57 14.99
N ARG A 288 -1.56 -5.19 16.12
CA ARG A 288 -0.78 -6.44 16.16
C ARG A 288 0.53 -6.36 15.36
N LEU A 289 1.15 -5.18 15.34
CA LEU A 289 2.40 -4.90 14.66
C LEU A 289 3.53 -4.65 15.67
N GLU A 290 4.76 -4.85 15.26
CA GLU A 290 5.96 -4.61 16.06
C GLU A 290 6.84 -3.57 15.38
N LEU A 291 7.44 -2.65 16.16
CA LEU A 291 8.49 -1.78 15.67
C LEU A 291 9.80 -2.56 15.45
N SER A 292 10.53 -2.22 14.43
CA SER A 292 11.89 -2.71 14.20
C SER A 292 12.86 -1.96 15.10
N GLN A 293 13.29 -2.58 16.20
CA GLN A 293 14.23 -1.98 17.16
C GLN A 293 15.60 -1.63 16.53
N GLU A 294 15.98 -2.35 15.47
CA GLU A 294 17.25 -2.12 14.77
C GLU A 294 17.21 -0.91 13.85
N LYS A 295 16.03 -0.57 13.32
CA LYS A 295 15.87 0.49 12.34
C LYS A 295 15.19 1.73 12.92
N SER A 296 14.46 1.59 14.04
CA SER A 296 13.82 2.73 14.70
C SER A 296 14.83 3.52 15.52
N SER A 297 14.80 4.84 15.44
CA SER A 297 15.76 5.70 16.13
C SER A 297 15.14 7.05 16.56
N LEU A 298 15.72 7.63 17.61
CA LEU A 298 15.44 8.99 18.06
C LEU A 298 16.66 9.88 17.81
N THR A 299 16.53 10.82 16.90
CA THR A 299 17.64 11.64 16.39
C THR A 299 17.33 13.13 16.54
N HIS A 300 18.36 13.94 16.84
CA HIS A 300 18.22 15.40 16.78
C HIS A 300 18.37 15.88 15.33
N ALA A 301 17.56 16.85 14.90
CA ALA A 301 17.53 17.31 13.52
C ALA A 301 18.89 17.82 13.00
N GLU A 302 19.75 18.35 13.88
CA GLU A 302 21.11 18.80 13.54
C GLU A 302 22.11 17.64 13.36
N ASP A 303 21.87 16.48 13.99
CA ASP A 303 22.70 15.28 13.80
C ASP A 303 22.45 14.66 12.43
N GLY A 304 21.23 14.84 11.90
CA GLY A 304 20.80 14.36 10.60
C GLY A 304 20.23 12.94 10.64
N LEU A 305 19.40 12.63 9.65
CA LEU A 305 18.78 11.32 9.44
C LEU A 305 18.71 10.97 7.95
N SER A 306 18.55 9.70 7.65
CA SER A 306 18.27 9.22 6.30
C SER A 306 16.79 8.89 6.18
N PHE A 307 16.06 9.53 5.27
CA PHE A 307 14.65 9.27 5.03
C PHE A 307 14.34 9.24 3.54
N LEU A 308 13.58 8.25 3.10
CA LEU A 308 13.21 8.03 1.69
C LEU A 308 14.42 8.17 0.75
N GLY A 309 15.55 7.58 1.11
CA GLY A 309 16.77 7.59 0.30
C GLY A 309 17.46 8.95 0.17
N TYR A 310 17.27 9.87 1.11
CA TYR A 310 17.97 11.14 1.23
C TYR A 310 18.57 11.32 2.62
N ASP A 311 19.75 11.97 2.68
CA ASP A 311 20.30 12.43 3.94
C ASP A 311 19.80 13.85 4.23
N LEU A 312 19.08 14.02 5.33
CA LEU A 312 18.46 15.26 5.79
C LEU A 312 19.19 15.76 7.03
N GLN A 313 19.43 17.07 7.13
CA GLN A 313 20.08 17.67 8.29
C GLN A 313 19.64 19.12 8.45
N ALA A 314 19.21 19.52 9.65
CA ALA A 314 18.98 20.92 9.99
C ALA A 314 20.32 21.67 10.02
N ASP A 315 20.31 22.94 9.65
CA ASP A 315 21.48 23.80 9.66
C ASP A 315 21.14 25.12 10.35
N SER A 316 21.38 25.19 11.66
CA SER A 316 21.13 26.38 12.47
C SER A 316 21.91 27.61 12.00
N THR A 317 23.04 27.44 11.28
CA THR A 317 23.82 28.54 10.74
C THR A 317 23.10 29.25 9.57
N SER A 318 22.46 28.49 8.69
CA SER A 318 21.71 29.03 7.56
C SER A 318 20.22 29.22 7.86
N GLY A 319 19.73 28.67 8.97
CA GLY A 319 18.31 28.63 9.31
C GLY A 319 17.49 27.66 8.45
N GLY A 320 18.11 26.88 7.58
CA GLY A 320 17.47 25.95 6.66
C GLY A 320 17.84 24.49 6.93
N CYS A 321 17.60 23.64 5.91
CA CYS A 321 17.98 22.23 5.95
C CYS A 321 18.88 21.87 4.77
N LYS A 322 19.81 20.95 5.00
CA LYS A 322 20.60 20.30 3.95
C LYS A 322 19.90 19.00 3.57
N LYS A 323 19.65 18.83 2.27
CA LYS A 323 19.18 17.59 1.66
C LYS A 323 20.27 17.10 0.73
N ARG A 324 20.86 15.95 1.02
CA ARG A 324 22.02 15.43 0.29
C ARG A 324 21.73 14.08 -0.34
N VAL A 325 22.49 13.77 -1.39
CA VAL A 325 22.49 12.43 -1.98
C VAL A 325 23.26 11.49 -1.05
N PRO A 326 22.68 10.38 -0.56
CA PRO A 326 23.39 9.40 0.28
C PRO A 326 24.58 8.79 -0.44
N GLN A 327 25.56 8.34 0.34
CA GLN A 327 26.77 7.73 -0.22
C GLN A 327 26.46 6.43 -0.98
N GLU A 328 25.57 5.63 -0.46
CA GLU A 328 25.08 4.38 -1.10
C GLU A 328 24.45 4.65 -2.48
N ALA A 329 23.64 5.70 -2.58
CA ALA A 329 23.03 6.11 -3.86
C ALA A 329 24.08 6.57 -4.90
N LYS A 330 25.17 7.20 -4.45
CA LYS A 330 26.30 7.56 -5.31
C LYS A 330 27.06 6.34 -5.80
N GLU A 331 27.24 5.34 -4.95
CA GLU A 331 27.86 4.06 -5.27
C GLU A 331 26.97 3.25 -6.21
N TYR A 332 25.69 3.15 -5.92
CA TYR A 332 24.71 2.49 -6.78
C TYR A 332 24.75 3.01 -8.23
N VAL A 333 24.66 4.34 -8.43
CA VAL A 333 24.69 4.88 -9.79
C VAL A 333 26.02 4.65 -10.50
N ARG A 334 27.14 4.70 -9.76
CA ARG A 334 28.47 4.38 -10.31
C ARG A 334 28.55 2.94 -10.81
N ASP A 335 28.03 2.01 -10.04
CA ASP A 335 28.04 0.59 -10.40
C ASP A 335 27.09 0.30 -11.56
N ARG A 336 25.89 0.88 -11.56
CA ARG A 336 24.97 0.79 -12.72
C ARG A 336 25.57 1.39 -14.00
N ILE A 337 26.35 2.47 -13.91
CA ILE A 337 27.08 3.03 -15.04
C ILE A 337 28.19 2.08 -15.50
N LYS A 338 28.95 1.47 -14.59
CA LYS A 338 29.98 0.48 -14.93
C LYS A 338 29.36 -0.71 -15.66
N GLU A 339 28.26 -1.24 -15.14
CA GLU A 339 27.51 -2.34 -15.76
C GLU A 339 27.02 -1.94 -17.16
N ALA A 340 26.28 -0.82 -17.26
CA ALA A 340 25.73 -0.34 -18.53
C ALA A 340 26.80 0.01 -19.58
N THR A 341 28.01 0.38 -19.18
CA THR A 341 29.14 0.68 -20.06
C THR A 341 30.13 -0.48 -20.24
N GLY A 342 29.91 -1.59 -19.53
CA GLY A 342 30.69 -2.83 -19.69
C GLY A 342 30.21 -3.68 -20.87
N GLY A 343 30.79 -4.88 -20.98
CA GLY A 343 30.38 -5.90 -21.95
C GLY A 343 30.93 -5.69 -23.36
N GLU A 344 30.36 -6.47 -24.28
CA GLU A 344 30.80 -6.58 -25.67
C GLU A 344 30.58 -5.28 -26.47
N THR A 345 31.36 -5.12 -27.53
CA THR A 345 31.35 -3.92 -28.38
C THR A 345 30.53 -4.09 -29.65
N ASP A 346 29.93 -5.25 -29.89
CA ASP A 346 29.05 -5.57 -31.01
C ASP A 346 27.66 -4.89 -30.93
N ILE A 347 27.20 -4.57 -29.70
CA ILE A 347 25.94 -3.85 -29.48
C ILE A 347 25.97 -2.49 -30.18
N SER A 348 24.85 -2.10 -30.81
CA SER A 348 24.76 -0.80 -31.46
C SER A 348 24.99 0.36 -30.48
N THR A 349 25.73 1.39 -30.91
CA THR A 349 25.99 2.59 -30.09
C THR A 349 24.70 3.28 -29.65
N ARG A 350 23.66 3.23 -30.48
CA ARG A 350 22.33 3.77 -30.17
C ARG A 350 21.70 3.07 -28.96
N LEU A 351 21.66 1.75 -28.95
CA LEU A 351 21.10 0.97 -27.83
C LEU A 351 21.91 1.19 -26.54
N LYS A 352 23.24 1.27 -26.66
CA LYS A 352 24.12 1.56 -25.52
C LYS A 352 23.82 2.93 -24.90
N ILE A 353 23.68 3.98 -25.72
CA ILE A 353 23.32 5.32 -25.25
C ILE A 353 21.92 5.34 -24.62
N GLN A 354 20.94 4.64 -25.20
CA GLN A 354 19.57 4.56 -24.64
C GLN A 354 19.58 3.90 -23.26
N SER A 355 20.27 2.77 -23.09
CA SER A 355 20.40 2.08 -21.81
C SER A 355 21.02 2.97 -20.73
N ILE A 356 22.12 3.66 -21.05
CA ILE A 356 22.78 4.56 -20.11
C ILE A 356 21.89 5.75 -19.75
N ASN A 357 21.25 6.35 -20.75
CA ASN A 357 20.35 7.49 -20.52
C ASN A 357 19.17 7.12 -19.62
N ALA A 358 18.63 5.91 -19.74
CA ALA A 358 17.56 5.42 -18.86
C ALA A 358 18.02 5.38 -17.39
N VAL A 359 19.21 4.83 -17.14
CA VAL A 359 19.80 4.76 -15.79
C VAL A 359 20.03 6.16 -15.21
N VAL A 360 20.75 7.02 -15.93
CA VAL A 360 21.20 8.30 -15.36
C VAL A 360 20.08 9.32 -15.25
N ARG A 361 19.10 9.33 -16.17
CA ARG A 361 17.95 10.24 -16.09
C ARG A 361 17.05 9.90 -14.92
N GLY A 362 16.72 8.63 -14.73
CA GLY A 362 15.90 8.18 -13.61
C GLY A 362 16.52 8.59 -12.27
N TRP A 363 17.80 8.26 -12.08
CA TRP A 363 18.54 8.61 -10.88
C TRP A 363 18.67 10.13 -10.67
N ALA A 364 19.05 10.89 -11.69
CA ALA A 364 19.22 12.33 -11.57
C ALA A 364 17.90 13.08 -11.34
N ASN A 365 16.79 12.64 -11.95
CA ASN A 365 15.47 13.21 -11.68
C ASN A 365 15.04 13.03 -10.23
N TYR A 366 15.42 11.92 -9.60
CA TYR A 366 15.15 11.70 -8.19
C TYR A 366 15.94 12.65 -7.30
N TYR A 367 17.25 12.84 -7.56
CA TYR A 367 18.16 13.60 -6.72
C TYR A 367 18.36 15.08 -7.11
N LYS A 368 17.69 15.58 -8.14
CA LYS A 368 17.88 16.98 -8.63
C LYS A 368 17.57 18.06 -7.59
N TYR A 369 16.81 17.73 -6.55
CA TYR A 369 16.45 18.65 -5.47
C TYR A 369 17.45 18.66 -4.29
N CYS A 370 18.55 17.91 -4.37
CA CYS A 370 19.58 17.91 -3.33
C CYS A 370 20.43 19.17 -3.36
N THR A 371 20.85 19.63 -2.19
CA THR A 371 21.74 20.81 -2.05
C THR A 371 23.13 20.58 -2.65
N ASP A 372 23.57 19.30 -2.70
CA ASP A 372 24.85 18.91 -3.32
C ASP A 372 24.71 18.32 -4.73
N ALA A 373 23.50 18.36 -5.33
CA ALA A 373 23.22 17.74 -6.62
C ALA A 373 24.19 18.17 -7.72
N ALA A 374 24.47 19.47 -7.87
CA ALA A 374 25.37 19.99 -8.92
C ALA A 374 26.78 19.36 -8.81
N ARG A 375 27.34 19.26 -7.60
CA ARG A 375 28.66 18.65 -7.36
C ARG A 375 28.64 17.15 -7.68
N VAL A 376 27.62 16.45 -7.21
CA VAL A 376 27.48 14.99 -7.42
C VAL A 376 27.26 14.69 -8.90
N PHE A 377 26.40 15.45 -9.59
CA PHE A 377 26.12 15.28 -11.01
C PHE A 377 27.35 15.53 -11.88
N ASN A 378 28.19 16.52 -11.54
CA ASN A 378 29.47 16.72 -12.23
C ASN A 378 30.38 15.48 -12.12
N GLY A 379 30.46 14.87 -10.93
CA GLY A 379 31.22 13.63 -10.73
C GLY A 379 30.70 12.46 -11.56
N VAL A 380 29.37 12.32 -11.63
CA VAL A 380 28.72 11.28 -12.45
C VAL A 380 28.92 11.52 -13.94
N ASN A 381 28.76 12.78 -14.42
CA ASN A 381 29.05 13.13 -15.82
C ASN A 381 30.50 12.84 -16.22
N HIS A 382 31.46 13.12 -15.33
CA HIS A 382 32.87 12.82 -15.56
C HIS A 382 33.09 11.29 -15.68
N LEU A 383 32.51 10.51 -14.80
CA LEU A 383 32.58 9.03 -14.90
C LEU A 383 31.97 8.52 -16.21
N LEU A 384 30.78 9.01 -16.57
CA LEU A 384 30.08 8.66 -17.81
C LEU A 384 30.96 8.95 -19.05
N TRP A 385 31.55 10.14 -19.08
CA TRP A 385 32.38 10.52 -20.21
C TRP A 385 33.59 9.58 -20.38
N HIS A 386 34.27 9.24 -19.27
CA HIS A 386 35.41 8.34 -19.33
C HIS A 386 35.00 6.93 -19.74
N ARG A 387 33.93 6.38 -19.13
CA ARG A 387 33.46 5.02 -19.43
C ARG A 387 32.98 4.88 -20.87
N MET A 388 32.19 5.85 -21.36
CA MET A 388 31.71 5.82 -22.74
C MET A 388 32.82 6.00 -23.77
N THR A 389 33.79 6.87 -23.52
CA THR A 389 34.95 7.04 -24.43
C THR A 389 35.83 5.79 -24.44
N ASP A 390 35.97 5.07 -23.31
CA ASP A 390 36.66 3.77 -23.27
C ASP A 390 35.94 2.72 -24.10
N TRP A 391 34.62 2.60 -23.93
CA TRP A 391 33.81 1.65 -24.68
C TRP A 391 33.83 1.95 -26.20
N LEU A 392 33.67 3.21 -26.58
CA LEU A 392 33.75 3.65 -27.99
C LEU A 392 35.13 3.46 -28.60
N ALA A 393 36.20 3.72 -27.84
CA ALA A 393 37.56 3.49 -28.29
C ALA A 393 37.82 2.00 -28.60
N LYS A 394 37.31 1.09 -27.77
CA LYS A 394 37.34 -0.36 -28.01
C LYS A 394 36.50 -0.72 -29.25
N LYS A 395 35.27 -0.22 -29.34
CA LYS A 395 34.35 -0.53 -30.45
C LYS A 395 34.93 -0.12 -31.82
N TYR A 396 35.59 1.03 -31.88
CA TYR A 396 36.16 1.55 -33.13
C TYR A 396 37.66 1.26 -33.29
N GLU A 397 38.24 0.43 -32.44
CA GLU A 397 39.66 0.02 -32.46
C GLU A 397 40.62 1.24 -32.60
N CYS A 398 40.36 2.28 -31.85
CA CYS A 398 41.16 3.48 -31.93
C CYS A 398 41.51 4.06 -30.54
N SER A 399 42.58 4.88 -30.47
CA SER A 399 42.92 5.57 -29.22
C SER A 399 41.86 6.59 -28.83
N LYS A 400 41.62 6.81 -27.52
CA LYS A 400 40.71 7.85 -27.01
C LYS A 400 41.00 9.23 -27.65
N LYS A 401 42.29 9.61 -27.77
CA LYS A 401 42.69 10.88 -28.38
C LYS A 401 42.23 11.01 -29.84
N ARG A 402 42.30 9.92 -30.61
CA ARG A 402 41.81 9.86 -31.99
C ARG A 402 40.28 9.91 -32.06
N LEU A 403 39.60 9.18 -31.13
CA LEU A 403 38.15 9.18 -31.02
C LEU A 403 37.60 10.58 -30.73
N VAL A 404 38.12 11.26 -29.72
CA VAL A 404 37.70 12.62 -29.32
C VAL A 404 37.89 13.61 -30.45
N ARG A 405 39.05 13.59 -31.14
CA ARG A 405 39.33 14.51 -32.27
C ARG A 405 38.46 14.27 -33.49
N ARG A 406 38.10 13.04 -33.82
CA ARG A 406 37.48 12.70 -35.10
C ARG A 406 35.97 12.45 -35.05
N LYS A 407 35.44 12.07 -33.88
CA LYS A 407 34.05 11.62 -33.75
C LYS A 407 33.23 12.34 -32.68
N LEU A 408 33.86 13.04 -31.74
CA LEU A 408 33.19 13.65 -30.60
C LEU A 408 33.34 15.16 -30.51
N ASP A 409 33.96 15.83 -31.53
CA ASP A 409 34.22 17.27 -31.58
C ASP A 409 34.77 17.90 -30.28
N GLY A 410 35.37 17.09 -29.41
CA GLY A 410 35.95 17.54 -28.14
C GLY A 410 34.95 18.00 -27.09
N THR A 411 33.63 17.85 -27.34
CA THR A 411 32.58 18.38 -26.47
C THR A 411 31.89 17.30 -25.64
N SER A 412 31.40 17.67 -24.48
CA SER A 412 30.40 16.94 -23.70
C SER A 412 29.04 17.63 -23.94
N PRO A 413 27.95 16.92 -24.23
CA PRO A 413 27.77 15.49 -24.15
C PRO A 413 28.33 14.72 -25.36
N ILE A 414 28.57 13.39 -25.19
CA ILE A 414 28.96 12.53 -26.29
C ILE A 414 27.78 12.41 -27.26
N MET A 415 27.96 12.96 -28.48
CA MET A 415 26.95 12.90 -29.53
C MET A 415 27.38 11.92 -30.62
N MET A 416 26.46 11.05 -31.02
CA MET A 416 26.63 10.15 -32.15
C MET A 416 25.29 9.93 -32.87
N ASN A 417 25.24 10.18 -34.17
CA ASN A 417 24.08 9.94 -35.03
C ASN A 417 22.79 10.54 -34.43
N GLU A 418 22.79 11.83 -34.12
CA GLU A 418 21.66 12.59 -33.53
C GLU A 418 21.27 12.20 -32.11
N MET A 419 21.95 11.23 -31.49
CA MET A 419 21.73 10.85 -30.09
C MET A 419 22.90 11.30 -29.22
N SER A 420 22.55 11.81 -28.02
CA SER A 420 23.54 12.22 -27.02
C SER A 420 23.41 11.45 -25.73
N VAL A 421 24.53 11.19 -25.08
CA VAL A 421 24.56 10.81 -23.66
C VAL A 421 24.06 12.00 -22.84
N THR A 422 23.04 11.77 -22.01
CA THR A 422 22.46 12.84 -21.18
C THR A 422 23.50 13.45 -20.26
N LYS A 423 23.67 14.76 -20.35
CA LYS A 423 24.43 15.51 -19.36
C LYS A 423 23.51 15.88 -18.21
N ILE A 424 23.63 15.15 -17.12
CA ILE A 424 22.67 15.22 -16.01
C ILE A 424 22.73 16.56 -15.25
N THR A 425 23.80 17.34 -15.39
CA THR A 425 23.87 18.73 -14.90
C THR A 425 22.90 19.67 -15.59
N ASP A 426 22.44 19.33 -16.80
CA ASP A 426 21.43 20.11 -17.54
C ASP A 426 20.00 19.83 -17.02
N LEU A 427 19.82 18.78 -16.23
CA LEU A 427 18.65 18.60 -15.40
C LEU A 427 18.78 19.59 -14.25
N SER A 428 18.19 20.77 -14.42
CA SER A 428 18.30 21.87 -13.48
C SER A 428 18.00 21.46 -12.04
N THR A 429 18.92 21.83 -11.14
CA THR A 429 18.64 21.77 -9.71
C THR A 429 17.51 22.75 -9.41
N GLN A 430 16.37 22.22 -8.99
CA GLN A 430 15.23 23.03 -8.56
C GLN A 430 15.32 23.23 -7.05
N ARG A 431 14.99 24.43 -6.57
CA ARG A 431 14.77 24.64 -5.14
C ARG A 431 13.48 23.94 -4.74
N THR A 432 13.48 23.33 -3.56
CA THR A 432 12.24 22.83 -2.94
C THR A 432 11.33 24.03 -2.65
N GLU A 433 10.10 23.94 -3.12
CA GLU A 433 9.05 24.89 -2.79
C GLU A 433 8.49 24.56 -1.39
N ASN A 434 7.64 25.41 -0.82
CA ASN A 434 6.93 25.07 0.42
C ASN A 434 6.00 23.87 0.23
N PRO A 435 5.64 23.14 1.30
CA PRO A 435 4.70 22.04 1.21
C PRO A 435 3.42 22.44 0.46
N LYS A 436 3.03 21.62 -0.51
CA LYS A 436 1.85 21.89 -1.34
C LYS A 436 0.62 21.33 -0.63
N ARG A 437 -0.48 22.08 -0.67
CA ARG A 437 -1.79 21.48 -0.43
C ARG A 437 -2.11 20.56 -1.61
N HIS A 438 -2.40 19.32 -1.32
CA HIS A 438 -2.81 18.36 -2.33
C HIS A 438 -4.31 18.53 -2.62
N THR A 439 -4.65 18.65 -3.89
CA THR A 439 -6.05 18.60 -4.31
C THR A 439 -6.52 17.15 -4.27
N HIS A 440 -7.75 16.96 -3.79
CA HIS A 440 -8.35 15.62 -3.77
C HIS A 440 -8.48 15.07 -5.21
N PRO A 441 -7.99 13.85 -5.48
CA PRO A 441 -7.88 13.34 -6.87
C PRO A 441 -9.24 13.11 -7.55
N TYR A 442 -10.30 12.91 -6.77
CA TYR A 442 -11.64 12.57 -7.24
C TYR A 442 -12.66 13.71 -7.08
N LEU A 443 -12.35 14.76 -6.31
CA LEU A 443 -13.20 15.93 -6.05
C LEU A 443 -12.60 17.16 -6.74
N ASN A 444 -12.77 17.29 -8.07
CA ASN A 444 -12.37 18.47 -8.83
C ASN A 444 -13.61 19.33 -9.14
N GLU A 445 -13.48 20.67 -9.10
CA GLU A 445 -14.54 21.65 -9.33
C GLU A 445 -15.31 21.43 -10.66
N ASP A 446 -14.64 20.90 -11.68
CA ASP A 446 -15.27 20.56 -12.97
C ASP A 446 -16.11 19.27 -12.95
N ARG A 447 -16.05 18.47 -11.88
CA ARG A 447 -16.77 17.20 -11.73
C ARG A 447 -18.00 17.29 -10.80
N ASP A 448 -18.21 18.42 -10.12
CA ASP A 448 -19.25 18.63 -9.09
C ASP A 448 -20.70 18.65 -9.60
N GLN A 449 -20.95 18.39 -10.88
CA GLN A 449 -22.30 18.24 -11.43
C GLN A 449 -22.77 16.78 -11.46
N ALA A 450 -22.55 16.02 -10.40
CA ALA A 450 -23.16 14.70 -10.27
C ALA A 450 -24.66 14.85 -9.92
N PRO A 451 -25.59 14.22 -10.66
CA PRO A 451 -27.00 14.30 -10.33
C PRO A 451 -27.27 13.71 -8.94
N GLU A 452 -28.21 14.33 -8.21
CA GLU A 452 -28.69 13.83 -6.92
C GLU A 452 -28.98 12.32 -6.99
N SER A 453 -28.37 11.55 -6.07
CA SER A 453 -28.48 10.10 -6.09
C SER A 453 -29.84 9.64 -5.55
N GLN A 454 -30.44 8.65 -6.25
CA GLN A 454 -31.61 7.90 -5.79
C GLN A 454 -31.23 6.71 -4.89
N TRP A 455 -29.99 6.63 -4.41
CA TRP A 455 -29.57 5.60 -3.47
C TRP A 455 -30.08 5.95 -2.08
N GLY A 456 -30.78 5.01 -1.47
CA GLY A 456 -31.37 5.21 -0.14
C GLY A 456 -30.29 5.57 0.87
N LYS A 457 -30.58 6.59 1.67
CA LYS A 457 -29.73 7.00 2.80
C LYS A 457 -29.94 6.00 3.92
N ASN A 458 -29.10 4.98 3.99
CA ASN A 458 -28.93 4.23 5.23
C ASN A 458 -28.03 5.05 6.15
N HIS A 459 -28.57 5.55 7.23
CA HIS A 459 -27.81 6.32 8.22
C HIS A 459 -27.22 5.36 9.23
N ARG A 460 -25.91 5.41 9.46
CA ARG A 460 -25.30 4.81 10.65
C ARG A 460 -26.03 5.35 11.88
N THR A 461 -26.68 4.47 12.62
CA THR A 461 -27.04 4.75 14.01
C THR A 461 -25.72 4.69 14.76
N GLY A 462 -25.19 5.86 15.16
CA GLY A 462 -23.86 6.01 15.74
C GLY A 462 -23.56 4.98 16.81
N HIS A 463 -22.61 4.10 16.53
CA HIS A 463 -22.05 3.19 17.50
C HIS A 463 -20.75 3.76 18.08
N PRO A 464 -20.59 3.75 19.41
CA PRO A 464 -19.33 4.07 20.05
C PRO A 464 -18.31 2.96 19.74
N ARG A 465 -17.05 3.34 19.58
CA ARG A 465 -15.87 2.47 19.36
C ARG A 465 -15.61 1.43 20.49
N GLN A 466 -16.63 1.04 21.26
CA GLN A 466 -16.51 0.12 22.41
C GLN A 466 -16.50 -1.36 22.05
N ASP A 467 -16.82 -1.75 20.80
CA ASP A 467 -17.05 -3.14 20.44
C ASP A 467 -15.79 -3.96 20.13
N LEU A 468 -14.62 -3.30 20.13
CA LEU A 468 -13.32 -3.98 20.01
C LEU A 468 -12.99 -4.90 21.23
N TYR A 469 -13.72 -4.77 22.33
CA TYR A 469 -13.45 -5.54 23.57
C TYR A 469 -13.96 -6.99 23.51
N LEU A 470 -15.06 -7.28 22.83
CA LEU A 470 -15.62 -8.64 22.75
C LEU A 470 -14.76 -9.58 21.88
N ALA A 471 -14.07 -9.03 20.87
CA ALA A 471 -13.12 -9.79 20.07
C ALA A 471 -11.88 -10.28 20.87
N ASN A 472 -11.64 -9.75 22.09
CA ASN A 472 -10.48 -10.13 22.90
C ASN A 472 -10.63 -11.49 23.59
N GLU A 473 -11.83 -11.97 23.86
CA GLU A 473 -12.04 -13.28 24.48
C GLU A 473 -11.94 -14.44 23.47
N GLU A 474 -12.38 -14.25 22.24
CA GLU A 474 -12.27 -15.25 21.16
C GLU A 474 -10.84 -15.40 20.61
N ARG A 475 -9.96 -14.40 20.85
CA ARG A 475 -8.55 -14.38 20.39
C ARG A 475 -7.63 -15.41 21.09
N ARG A 476 -8.13 -16.19 22.03
CA ARG A 476 -7.28 -17.04 22.89
C ARG A 476 -6.80 -18.35 22.31
N ALA A 477 -7.14 -18.76 21.12
CA ALA A 477 -6.49 -19.90 20.44
C ALA A 477 -7.05 -20.11 19.03
N GLY A 478 -6.35 -19.73 17.97
CA GLY A 478 -6.54 -20.26 16.60
C GLY A 478 -7.97 -20.23 15.99
N SER A 479 -8.97 -19.90 16.78
CA SER A 479 -10.39 -19.94 16.41
C SER A 479 -10.94 -18.60 15.88
N ALA A 480 -10.19 -17.50 16.03
CA ALA A 480 -10.67 -16.17 15.60
C ALA A 480 -10.84 -16.07 14.06
N ASP A 481 -9.94 -16.69 13.30
CA ASP A 481 -10.05 -16.76 11.84
C ASP A 481 -11.32 -17.52 11.41
N LEU A 482 -11.58 -18.66 12.03
CA LEU A 482 -12.75 -19.50 11.72
C LEU A 482 -14.05 -18.82 12.13
N ALA A 483 -14.06 -18.12 13.28
CA ALA A 483 -15.21 -17.34 13.71
C ALA A 483 -15.51 -16.18 12.74
N PHE A 484 -14.48 -15.50 12.24
CA PHE A 484 -14.65 -14.47 11.24
C PHE A 484 -15.16 -15.03 9.90
N GLU A 485 -14.65 -16.18 9.45
CA GLU A 485 -15.12 -16.87 8.24
C GLU A 485 -16.59 -17.28 8.38
N ALA A 486 -17.01 -17.78 9.56
CA ALA A 486 -18.40 -18.09 9.82
C ALA A 486 -19.30 -16.86 9.72
N ARG A 487 -18.86 -15.71 10.30
CA ARG A 487 -19.59 -14.43 10.20
C ARG A 487 -19.68 -13.93 8.77
N LEU A 488 -18.63 -14.04 7.96
CA LEU A 488 -18.66 -13.68 6.55
C LEU A 488 -19.66 -14.51 5.77
N ARG A 489 -19.64 -15.84 5.95
CA ARG A 489 -20.59 -16.77 5.33
C ARG A 489 -22.03 -16.41 5.72
N ASP A 490 -22.26 -16.14 6.99
CA ASP A 490 -23.57 -15.87 7.57
C ASP A 490 -23.98 -14.39 7.47
N ARG A 491 -23.15 -13.53 6.84
CA ARG A 491 -23.33 -12.07 6.68
C ARG A 491 -23.49 -11.32 8.02
N ASN A 492 -22.89 -11.85 9.08
CA ASN A 492 -23.07 -11.42 10.47
C ASN A 492 -24.55 -11.33 10.90
N VAL A 493 -25.41 -12.18 10.35
CA VAL A 493 -26.84 -12.29 10.70
C VAL A 493 -27.09 -13.57 11.47
N CYS A 494 -27.91 -13.49 12.50
CA CYS A 494 -28.30 -14.66 13.29
C CYS A 494 -28.97 -15.71 12.41
N GLN A 495 -28.43 -16.93 12.39
CA GLN A 495 -28.92 -18.04 11.57
C GLN A 495 -30.05 -18.82 12.22
N ALA A 496 -30.46 -18.48 13.45
CA ALA A 496 -31.60 -19.11 14.11
C ALA A 496 -32.88 -18.84 13.32
N ARG A 497 -33.67 -19.90 13.09
CA ARG A 497 -34.90 -19.82 12.30
C ARG A 497 -35.89 -18.83 12.90
N GLY A 498 -36.29 -17.84 12.09
CA GLY A 498 -37.21 -16.78 12.50
C GLY A 498 -36.55 -15.60 13.23
N CYS A 499 -35.22 -15.58 13.34
CA CYS A 499 -34.44 -14.44 13.80
C CYS A 499 -33.80 -13.72 12.61
N SER A 500 -33.77 -12.39 12.66
CA SER A 500 -33.13 -11.54 11.65
C SER A 500 -32.18 -10.50 12.26
N GLU A 501 -31.73 -10.79 13.50
CA GLU A 501 -30.78 -9.93 14.21
C GLU A 501 -29.40 -9.95 13.57
N GLY A 502 -28.74 -8.80 13.50
CA GLY A 502 -27.38 -8.65 13.03
C GLY A 502 -27.27 -7.97 11.66
N GLY A 503 -26.12 -8.10 11.07
CA GLY A 503 -25.68 -7.47 9.83
C GLY A 503 -24.37 -6.74 10.04
N TRP A 504 -23.63 -6.46 8.96
CA TRP A 504 -22.44 -5.63 9.05
C TRP A 504 -22.86 -4.18 9.36
N GLY A 505 -22.14 -3.52 10.26
CA GLY A 505 -22.53 -2.21 10.84
C GLY A 505 -23.23 -2.31 12.20
N THR A 506 -23.55 -3.53 12.66
CA THR A 506 -24.00 -3.83 14.03
C THR A 506 -22.88 -4.50 14.83
N GLU A 507 -23.13 -4.78 16.11
CA GLU A 507 -22.20 -5.59 16.91
C GLU A 507 -21.92 -6.96 16.25
N LEU A 508 -20.68 -7.44 16.40
CA LEU A 508 -20.31 -8.77 15.90
C LEU A 508 -21.04 -9.84 16.71
N LEU A 509 -21.81 -10.64 16.01
CA LEU A 509 -22.57 -11.69 16.66
C LEU A 509 -21.66 -12.85 17.12
N PRO A 510 -21.95 -13.48 18.27
CA PRO A 510 -21.28 -14.68 18.72
C PRO A 510 -21.34 -15.81 17.67
N VAL A 511 -20.26 -16.60 17.60
CA VAL A 511 -20.21 -17.79 16.75
C VAL A 511 -20.23 -19.04 17.63
N HIS A 512 -21.10 -19.98 17.32
CA HIS A 512 -21.35 -21.18 18.09
C HIS A 512 -21.07 -22.45 17.28
N HIS A 513 -20.57 -23.52 17.94
CA HIS A 513 -20.40 -24.83 17.31
C HIS A 513 -21.73 -25.53 17.14
N ILE A 514 -22.04 -26.03 15.94
CA ILE A 514 -23.25 -26.79 15.63
C ILE A 514 -23.19 -28.15 16.32
N ARG A 515 -22.02 -28.79 16.32
CA ARG A 515 -21.75 -30.08 16.97
C ARG A 515 -20.65 -29.93 17.98
N ARG A 516 -20.76 -30.67 19.12
CA ARG A 516 -19.76 -30.61 20.21
C ARG A 516 -18.34 -30.89 19.74
N ARG A 517 -17.39 -30.17 20.31
CA ARG A 517 -15.95 -30.49 20.23
C ARG A 517 -15.66 -31.86 20.84
N ASN A 518 -15.75 -32.91 20.05
CA ASN A 518 -15.26 -34.23 20.46
C ASN A 518 -13.94 -34.50 19.76
N SER A 519 -12.83 -34.29 20.50
CA SER A 519 -11.47 -34.72 20.15
C SER A 519 -10.98 -34.45 18.72
N GLY A 520 -10.45 -33.29 18.50
CA GLY A 520 -9.30 -33.08 17.57
C GLY A 520 -9.60 -32.61 16.16
N ASP A 521 -10.83 -32.66 15.66
CA ASP A 521 -11.10 -32.35 14.24
C ASP A 521 -12.30 -31.41 13.98
N ASP A 522 -12.90 -30.85 15.03
CA ASP A 522 -14.17 -30.13 14.94
C ASP A 522 -14.09 -28.62 14.78
N ASP A 523 -12.88 -28.06 14.69
CA ASP A 523 -12.66 -26.63 14.41
C ASP A 523 -12.61 -26.39 12.89
N ARG A 524 -13.76 -26.55 12.23
CA ARG A 524 -13.97 -26.19 10.82
C ARG A 524 -15.09 -25.18 10.71
N VAL A 525 -15.00 -24.28 9.72
CA VAL A 525 -16.04 -23.27 9.45
C VAL A 525 -17.41 -23.90 9.24
N GLU A 526 -17.48 -25.10 8.67
CA GLU A 526 -18.71 -25.86 8.43
C GLU A 526 -19.39 -26.32 9.72
N ASN A 527 -18.67 -26.35 10.86
CA ASN A 527 -19.24 -26.67 12.17
C ASN A 527 -19.59 -25.44 13.02
N LEU A 528 -19.47 -24.25 12.46
CA LEU A 528 -19.73 -22.98 13.12
C LEU A 528 -20.98 -22.32 12.56
N VAL A 529 -21.74 -21.60 13.40
CA VAL A 529 -22.92 -20.83 13.02
C VAL A 529 -22.96 -19.51 13.81
N THR A 530 -23.35 -18.44 13.16
CA THR A 530 -23.50 -17.11 13.77
C THR A 530 -24.88 -17.01 14.44
N LEU A 531 -24.93 -16.63 15.71
CA LEU A 531 -26.15 -16.45 16.48
C LEU A 531 -26.14 -15.09 17.18
N CYS A 532 -27.29 -14.41 17.30
CA CYS A 532 -27.38 -13.24 18.16
C CYS A 532 -27.25 -13.61 19.65
N GLU A 533 -26.97 -12.65 20.51
CA GLU A 533 -26.75 -12.89 21.94
C GLU A 533 -27.92 -13.60 22.60
N GLU A 534 -29.15 -13.26 22.23
CA GLU A 534 -30.34 -13.92 22.78
C GLU A 534 -30.46 -15.37 22.34
N CYS A 535 -30.25 -15.67 21.05
CA CYS A 535 -30.27 -17.05 20.55
C CYS A 535 -29.10 -17.86 21.09
N HIS A 536 -27.92 -17.29 21.20
CA HIS A 536 -26.74 -17.89 21.79
C HIS A 536 -26.96 -18.20 23.28
N ARG A 537 -27.54 -17.25 24.02
CA ARG A 537 -27.90 -17.45 25.43
C ARG A 537 -28.96 -18.56 25.63
N LYS A 538 -29.95 -18.68 24.75
CA LYS A 538 -30.94 -19.76 24.79
C LYS A 538 -30.27 -21.13 24.72
N VAL A 539 -29.31 -21.29 23.79
CA VAL A 539 -28.54 -22.53 23.66
C VAL A 539 -27.75 -22.85 24.94
N HIS A 540 -27.11 -21.85 25.57
CA HIS A 540 -26.21 -22.08 26.70
C HIS A 540 -26.87 -22.10 28.09
N LEU A 541 -27.95 -21.34 28.29
CA LEU A 541 -28.52 -21.15 29.64
C LEU A 541 -29.82 -21.87 29.85
N THR A 542 -30.56 -22.21 28.79
CA THR A 542 -31.91 -22.81 28.92
C THR A 542 -31.98 -24.24 28.42
N ASP A 543 -30.87 -24.82 27.97
CA ASP A 543 -30.84 -26.16 27.33
C ASP A 543 -31.77 -26.26 26.10
N GLU A 544 -32.21 -25.14 25.54
CA GLU A 544 -33.10 -25.15 24.38
C GLU A 544 -32.30 -25.47 23.12
N THR A 545 -32.79 -26.40 22.35
CA THR A 545 -32.29 -26.68 21.01
C THR A 545 -32.91 -25.68 20.05
N ILE A 546 -32.10 -24.96 19.31
CA ILE A 546 -32.56 -24.06 18.24
C ILE A 546 -32.30 -24.68 16.87
N THR A 547 -33.18 -24.37 15.91
CA THR A 547 -32.95 -24.72 14.51
C THR A 547 -32.27 -23.54 13.83
N ALA A 548 -31.09 -23.75 13.30
CA ALA A 548 -30.35 -22.76 12.53
C ALA A 548 -30.23 -23.16 11.06
N TYR A 549 -30.27 -22.19 10.16
CA TYR A 549 -30.04 -22.41 8.74
C TYR A 549 -28.55 -22.41 8.46
N HIS A 550 -28.05 -23.53 7.94
CA HIS A 550 -26.62 -23.69 7.65
C HIS A 550 -26.44 -24.54 6.38
N GLU A 551 -25.56 -24.10 5.48
CA GLU A 551 -25.25 -24.79 4.20
C GLU A 551 -26.49 -25.22 3.37
N GLY A 552 -27.54 -24.39 3.35
CA GLY A 552 -28.74 -24.67 2.57
C GLY A 552 -29.75 -25.64 3.23
N ARG A 553 -29.58 -25.99 4.51
CA ARG A 553 -30.46 -26.85 5.28
C ARG A 553 -30.60 -26.41 6.75
N ASP A 554 -31.69 -26.79 7.37
CA ASP A 554 -31.92 -26.56 8.80
C ASP A 554 -31.09 -27.55 9.61
N GLU A 555 -30.25 -27.07 10.53
CA GLU A 555 -29.49 -27.87 11.48
C GLU A 555 -29.90 -27.58 12.93
N LEU A 556 -29.87 -28.59 13.79
CA LEU A 556 -30.16 -28.44 15.21
C LEU A 556 -28.88 -28.07 15.95
N VAL A 557 -28.88 -26.90 16.57
CA VAL A 557 -27.79 -26.41 17.42
C VAL A 557 -28.11 -26.75 18.87
N GLN A 558 -27.26 -27.56 19.48
CA GLN A 558 -27.39 -28.02 20.86
C GLN A 558 -26.24 -27.52 21.71
N LEU A 559 -26.45 -27.46 23.01
CA LEU A 559 -25.40 -27.21 23.99
C LEU A 559 -24.19 -28.11 23.80
N SER A 560 -23.05 -27.51 23.76
CA SER A 560 -21.73 -28.17 23.78
C SER A 560 -21.27 -28.50 25.19
#